data_2731faca1e50433976112b5c2e8d886e
#
_entry.id   2731faca1e50433976112b5c2e8d886e
#
_cell.length_a   1.000
_cell.length_b   1.000
_cell.length_c   1.000
_cell.angle_alpha   90.00
_cell.angle_beta   90.00
_cell.angle_gamma   90.00
#
_symmetry.space_group_name_H-M   'P 1'
#
loop_
_entity.id
_entity.type
_entity.pdbx_description
1 polymer ?
#
loop_
_entity_poly.entity_id
_entity_poly.type
_entity_poly.pdbx_seq_one_letter_code
_entity_poly.pdbx_strand_id
1 'polypeptide(L)'
;MSKTYRVNEIFYSLQGEGYHTGYPAVFVRFSGCNLRCPFCDTDFSTYSEMTAEEIASAVQHLSADSHVLIILTGGEPSLQADELLLSTLHTTGKRICMETNGTHPIASGIDWITCSPKEGSRVVIAFADELKIVYQHQDVEQWAERIPSTHLYLQPCSCQNTADVIDYILRHPHWHLSLQTHKYIDIR
;
A
#
# COMPACT_ATOMS: atom_id res chain seq x y z
N MET A 1 -25.47 16.03 -3.59
CA MET A 1 -25.04 14.64 -3.78
C MET A 1 -23.86 14.39 -2.86
N SER A 2 -23.84 13.29 -2.11
CA SER A 2 -22.68 12.89 -1.31
C SER A 2 -21.51 12.56 -2.22
N LYS A 3 -20.28 12.80 -1.76
CA LYS A 3 -19.07 12.43 -2.50
C LYS A 3 -18.95 10.91 -2.57
N THR A 4 -18.57 10.37 -3.73
CA THR A 4 -18.31 8.93 -3.92
C THR A 4 -16.86 8.68 -4.30
N TYR A 5 -16.41 7.46 -4.04
CA TYR A 5 -15.07 6.94 -4.31
C TYR A 5 -15.19 5.69 -5.18
N ARG A 6 -14.28 5.55 -6.14
CA ARG A 6 -14.27 4.37 -7.02
C ARG A 6 -13.54 3.23 -6.33
N VAL A 7 -14.29 2.32 -5.76
CA VAL A 7 -13.78 1.14 -5.04
C VAL A 7 -13.85 -0.08 -5.94
N ASN A 8 -12.69 -0.70 -6.19
CA ASN A 8 -12.59 -1.92 -6.97
C ASN A 8 -13.08 -3.12 -6.15
N GLU A 9 -12.57 -3.27 -4.92
CA GLU A 9 -12.97 -4.32 -3.98
C GLU A 9 -12.69 -3.94 -2.53
N ILE A 10 -13.40 -4.58 -1.59
CA ILE A 10 -13.11 -4.55 -0.15
C ILE A 10 -13.09 -6.00 0.33
N PHE A 11 -12.02 -6.44 0.98
CA PHE A 11 -11.89 -7.83 1.45
C PHE A 11 -11.04 -7.93 2.72
N TYR A 12 -11.22 -9.00 3.47
CA TYR A 12 -10.49 -9.30 4.70
C TYR A 12 -9.47 -10.41 4.44
N SER A 13 -8.21 -10.14 4.77
CA SER A 13 -7.11 -11.10 4.60
C SER A 13 -5.95 -10.77 5.56
N LEU A 14 -4.76 -11.31 5.31
CA LEU A 14 -3.52 -10.91 5.96
C LEU A 14 -2.74 -9.96 5.04
N GLN A 15 -2.09 -8.93 5.63
CA GLN A 15 -1.08 -8.19 4.89
C GLN A 15 0.07 -9.13 4.53
N GLY A 16 0.35 -9.22 3.23
CA GLY A 16 1.35 -10.15 2.69
C GLY A 16 2.71 -9.53 2.43
N GLU A 17 2.91 -8.22 2.70
CA GLU A 17 4.10 -7.48 2.30
C GLU A 17 4.58 -6.53 3.40
N GLY A 18 5.89 -6.23 3.39
CA GLY A 18 6.50 -5.20 4.21
C GLY A 18 6.44 -5.44 5.72
N TYR A 19 6.46 -4.35 6.45
CA TYR A 19 6.52 -4.35 7.92
C TYR A 19 5.34 -5.07 8.58
N HIS A 20 4.15 -4.89 8.04
CA HIS A 20 2.94 -5.49 8.61
C HIS A 20 2.62 -6.89 8.06
N THR A 21 3.58 -7.59 7.45
CA THR A 21 3.37 -8.96 6.98
C THR A 21 2.81 -9.86 8.08
N GLY A 22 1.71 -10.57 7.78
CA GLY A 22 1.02 -11.46 8.72
C GLY A 22 -0.04 -10.78 9.59
N TYR A 23 -0.16 -9.47 9.56
CA TYR A 23 -1.23 -8.78 10.28
C TYR A 23 -2.59 -8.94 9.59
N PRO A 24 -3.67 -9.22 10.35
CA PRO A 24 -5.01 -9.21 9.79
C PRO A 24 -5.41 -7.80 9.34
N ALA A 25 -5.95 -7.70 8.13
CA ALA A 25 -6.27 -6.42 7.52
C ALA A 25 -7.51 -6.47 6.64
N VAL A 26 -8.31 -5.42 6.67
CA VAL A 26 -9.32 -5.14 5.66
C VAL A 26 -8.69 -4.25 4.59
N PHE A 27 -8.63 -4.76 3.38
CA PHE A 27 -8.12 -4.04 2.22
C PHE A 27 -9.25 -3.26 1.56
N VAL A 28 -9.04 -1.99 1.33
CA VAL A 28 -9.88 -1.13 0.49
C VAL A 28 -9.08 -0.81 -0.77
N ARG A 29 -9.39 -1.48 -1.86
CA ARG A 29 -8.72 -1.32 -3.14
C ARG A 29 -9.47 -0.31 -4.00
N PHE A 30 -8.81 0.81 -4.31
CA PHE A 30 -9.37 1.83 -5.19
C PHE A 30 -9.09 1.51 -6.66
N SER A 31 -10.00 1.92 -7.53
CA SER A 31 -9.80 1.91 -8.97
C SER A 31 -9.12 3.19 -9.44
N GLY A 32 -8.25 3.06 -10.43
CA GLY A 32 -7.53 4.16 -11.06
C GLY A 32 -6.14 4.40 -10.49
N CYS A 33 -5.19 4.60 -11.40
CA CYS A 33 -3.79 4.93 -11.09
C CYS A 33 -3.28 5.96 -12.09
N ASN A 34 -2.42 6.84 -11.64
CA ASN A 34 -1.74 7.82 -12.49
C ASN A 34 -0.47 7.27 -13.15
N LEU A 35 -0.07 6.05 -12.81
CA LEU A 35 1.05 5.32 -13.43
C LEU A 35 0.56 4.10 -14.22
N ARG A 36 1.42 3.58 -15.11
CA ARG A 36 1.20 2.35 -15.88
C ARG A 36 2.46 1.50 -15.84
N CYS A 37 2.66 0.84 -14.69
CA CYS A 37 3.84 0.01 -14.48
C CYS A 37 3.72 -1.30 -15.29
N PRO A 38 4.76 -1.71 -16.05
CA PRO A 38 4.70 -2.93 -16.85
C PRO A 38 4.61 -4.22 -16.00
N PHE A 39 5.03 -4.15 -14.73
CA PHE A 39 5.00 -5.26 -13.76
C PHE A 39 3.79 -5.16 -12.79
N CYS A 40 2.81 -4.29 -13.07
CA CYS A 40 1.62 -4.18 -12.23
C CYS A 40 0.81 -5.48 -12.26
N ASP A 41 0.60 -6.07 -11.10
CA ASP A 41 -0.15 -7.31 -10.92
C ASP A 41 -1.60 -7.07 -10.42
N THR A 42 -2.01 -5.81 -10.34
CA THR A 42 -3.34 -5.44 -9.86
C THR A 42 -4.25 -5.07 -11.04
N ASP A 43 -5.38 -5.74 -11.17
CA ASP A 43 -6.48 -5.31 -12.02
C ASP A 43 -7.44 -4.42 -11.21
N PHE A 44 -7.55 -3.16 -11.59
CA PHE A 44 -8.46 -2.17 -11.01
C PHE A 44 -9.34 -1.53 -12.09
N SER A 45 -9.65 -2.27 -13.16
CA SER A 45 -10.45 -1.80 -14.29
C SER A 45 -11.94 -1.68 -13.95
N THR A 46 -12.43 -2.51 -13.05
CA THR A 46 -13.82 -2.48 -12.57
C THR A 46 -13.93 -1.76 -11.22
N TYR A 47 -15.07 -1.13 -10.96
CA TYR A 47 -15.33 -0.49 -9.66
C TYR A 47 -16.81 -0.29 -9.40
N SER A 48 -17.14 -0.09 -8.12
CA SER A 48 -18.42 0.48 -7.69
C SER A 48 -18.16 1.86 -7.09
N GLU A 49 -19.09 2.78 -7.27
CA GLU A 49 -19.05 4.06 -6.55
C GLU A 49 -19.65 3.87 -5.17
N MET A 50 -18.88 4.21 -4.13
CA MET A 50 -19.27 4.08 -2.72
C MET A 50 -19.03 5.40 -1.99
N THR A 51 -19.92 5.76 -1.07
CA THR A 51 -19.69 6.88 -0.14
C THR A 51 -18.69 6.48 0.96
N ALA A 52 -18.18 7.45 1.71
CA ALA A 52 -17.29 7.17 2.85
C ALA A 52 -17.96 6.28 3.91
N GLU A 53 -19.24 6.52 4.18
CA GLU A 53 -20.06 5.76 5.13
C GLU A 53 -20.26 4.30 4.67
N GLU A 54 -20.51 4.09 3.37
CA GLU A 54 -20.65 2.74 2.80
C GLU A 54 -19.34 1.96 2.90
N ILE A 55 -18.18 2.61 2.64
CA ILE A 55 -16.86 2.00 2.80
C ILE A 55 -16.61 1.65 4.27
N ALA A 56 -16.85 2.58 5.19
CA ALA A 56 -16.65 2.33 6.63
C ALA A 56 -17.57 1.22 7.14
N SER A 57 -18.83 1.18 6.68
CA SER A 57 -19.77 0.11 6.99
C SER A 57 -19.30 -1.26 6.47
N ALA A 58 -18.78 -1.32 5.24
CA ALA A 58 -18.23 -2.55 4.68
C ALA A 58 -17.01 -3.04 5.46
N VAL A 59 -16.09 -2.13 5.83
CA VAL A 59 -14.93 -2.43 6.68
C VAL A 59 -15.39 -3.01 8.02
N GLN A 60 -16.35 -2.38 8.67
CA GLN A 60 -16.86 -2.82 9.98
C GLN A 60 -17.61 -4.15 9.90
N HIS A 61 -18.29 -4.42 8.80
CA HIS A 61 -18.97 -5.70 8.57
C HIS A 61 -17.98 -6.87 8.41
N LEU A 62 -16.83 -6.63 7.75
CA LEU A 62 -15.79 -7.64 7.56
C LEU A 62 -15.03 -7.94 8.85
N SER A 63 -14.82 -6.94 9.71
CA SER A 63 -14.25 -7.12 11.04
C SER A 63 -14.64 -5.97 11.96
N ALA A 64 -15.20 -6.29 13.12
CA ALA A 64 -15.47 -5.33 14.18
C ALA A 64 -14.25 -5.11 15.12
N ASP A 65 -13.21 -5.93 15.03
CA ASP A 65 -12.02 -5.86 15.90
C ASP A 65 -11.14 -4.66 15.53
N SER A 66 -10.83 -3.82 16.50
CA SER A 66 -10.00 -2.63 16.31
C SER A 66 -8.50 -2.93 16.10
N HIS A 67 -8.03 -4.16 16.37
CA HIS A 67 -6.65 -4.57 16.10
C HIS A 67 -6.42 -4.90 14.61
N VAL A 68 -7.49 -5.04 13.83
CA VAL A 68 -7.42 -5.26 12.40
C VAL A 68 -7.05 -3.94 11.68
N LEU A 69 -6.09 -3.98 10.79
CA LEU A 69 -5.68 -2.81 10.02
C LEU A 69 -6.68 -2.51 8.88
N ILE A 70 -6.77 -1.25 8.49
CA ILE A 70 -7.32 -0.86 7.18
C ILE A 70 -6.14 -0.58 6.26
N ILE A 71 -6.06 -1.30 5.13
CA ILE A 71 -5.05 -1.05 4.10
C ILE A 71 -5.71 -0.38 2.90
N LEU A 72 -5.43 0.90 2.71
CA LEU A 72 -5.82 1.63 1.51
C LEU A 72 -4.80 1.33 0.41
N THR A 73 -5.25 0.72 -0.67
CA THR A 73 -4.41 0.25 -1.77
C THR A 73 -5.14 0.37 -3.12
N GLY A 74 -4.68 -0.32 -4.13
CA GLY A 74 -5.36 -0.45 -5.42
C GLY A 74 -4.54 0.08 -6.57
N GLY A 75 -5.07 1.01 -7.38
CA GLY A 75 -4.29 1.81 -8.31
C GLY A 75 -3.37 2.75 -7.56
N GLU A 76 -3.81 3.99 -7.36
CA GLU A 76 -3.12 4.92 -6.45
C GLU A 76 -4.15 5.52 -5.48
N PRO A 77 -4.16 5.08 -4.20
CA PRO A 77 -5.19 5.50 -3.24
C PRO A 77 -5.14 6.98 -2.91
N SER A 78 -3.98 7.63 -2.93
CA SER A 78 -3.85 9.06 -2.62
C SER A 78 -4.60 9.97 -3.59
N LEU A 79 -4.96 9.48 -4.78
CA LEU A 79 -5.79 10.23 -5.72
C LEU A 79 -7.25 10.41 -5.24
N GLN A 80 -7.70 9.56 -4.33
CA GLN A 80 -9.09 9.53 -3.88
C GLN A 80 -9.24 9.69 -2.36
N ALA A 81 -8.30 9.14 -1.57
CA ALA A 81 -8.35 9.18 -0.11
C ALA A 81 -8.16 10.62 0.41
N ASP A 82 -9.25 11.25 0.79
CA ASP A 82 -9.30 12.59 1.34
C ASP A 82 -9.67 12.61 2.83
N GLU A 83 -9.69 13.79 3.43
CA GLU A 83 -10.00 13.97 4.84
C GLU A 83 -11.39 13.45 5.23
N LEU A 84 -12.38 13.55 4.34
CA LEU A 84 -13.73 13.03 4.61
C LEU A 84 -13.71 11.51 4.75
N LEU A 85 -13.09 10.81 3.80
CA LEU A 85 -12.96 9.36 3.86
C LEU A 85 -12.17 8.92 5.10
N LEU A 86 -11.01 9.55 5.35
CA LEU A 86 -10.14 9.17 6.45
C LEU A 86 -10.82 9.41 7.82
N SER A 87 -11.46 10.56 8.01
CA SER A 87 -12.21 10.84 9.25
C SER A 87 -13.35 9.85 9.46
N THR A 88 -14.05 9.45 8.40
CA THR A 88 -15.12 8.46 8.47
C THR A 88 -14.56 7.07 8.81
N LEU A 89 -13.44 6.66 8.19
CA LEU A 89 -12.79 5.39 8.51
C LEU A 89 -12.26 5.33 9.95
N HIS A 90 -11.76 6.44 10.50
CA HIS A 90 -11.34 6.51 11.91
C HIS A 90 -12.47 6.24 12.89
N THR A 91 -13.74 6.45 12.51
CA THR A 91 -14.88 6.07 13.38
C THR A 91 -14.96 4.56 13.65
N THR A 92 -14.30 3.74 12.84
CA THR A 92 -14.20 2.28 13.05
C THR A 92 -13.23 1.90 14.18
N GLY A 93 -12.43 2.84 14.70
CA GLY A 93 -11.40 2.60 15.71
C GLY A 93 -10.15 1.85 15.22
N LYS A 94 -10.02 1.64 13.90
CA LYS A 94 -8.89 0.91 13.28
C LYS A 94 -7.79 1.85 12.83
N ARG A 95 -6.55 1.36 12.80
CA ARG A 95 -5.43 2.06 12.18
C ARG A 95 -5.55 2.02 10.66
N ILE A 96 -5.29 3.15 10.02
CA ILE A 96 -5.34 3.31 8.56
C ILE A 96 -3.92 3.35 8.02
N CYS A 97 -3.58 2.35 7.20
CA CYS A 97 -2.33 2.24 6.46
C CYS A 97 -2.58 2.53 4.98
N MET A 98 -1.62 3.15 4.31
CA MET A 98 -1.70 3.44 2.88
C MET A 98 -0.50 2.87 2.13
N GLU A 99 -0.76 2.13 1.05
CA GLU A 99 0.22 1.69 0.06
C GLU A 99 0.19 2.66 -1.13
N THR A 100 1.20 3.50 -1.29
CA THR A 100 1.23 4.56 -2.31
C THR A 100 2.49 4.52 -3.17
N ASN A 101 2.40 5.00 -4.42
CA ASN A 101 3.57 5.24 -5.26
C ASN A 101 4.28 6.58 -4.93
N GLY A 102 3.71 7.38 -4.05
CA GLY A 102 4.27 8.65 -3.56
C GLY A 102 4.21 9.82 -4.53
N THR A 103 3.55 9.70 -5.67
CA THR A 103 3.52 10.76 -6.71
C THR A 103 2.40 11.79 -6.51
N HIS A 104 1.55 11.61 -5.51
CA HIS A 104 0.46 12.52 -5.16
C HIS A 104 0.53 12.86 -3.66
N PRO A 105 0.18 14.09 -3.25
CA PRO A 105 0.11 14.44 -1.83
C PRO A 105 -0.85 13.52 -1.07
N ILE A 106 -0.51 13.23 0.18
CA ILE A 106 -1.31 12.41 1.08
C ILE A 106 -2.09 13.32 2.03
N ALA A 107 -3.40 13.09 2.15
CA ALA A 107 -4.24 13.80 3.11
C ALA A 107 -3.84 13.43 4.56
N SER A 108 -4.07 14.35 5.49
CA SER A 108 -3.86 14.10 6.92
C SER A 108 -4.79 12.99 7.45
N GLY A 109 -4.29 12.18 8.40
CA GLY A 109 -5.09 11.12 9.02
C GLY A 109 -4.74 9.70 8.55
N ILE A 110 -3.60 9.51 7.88
CA ILE A 110 -3.00 8.19 7.66
C ILE A 110 -2.07 7.89 8.84
N ASP A 111 -2.23 6.70 9.46
CA ASP A 111 -1.45 6.27 10.61
C ASP A 111 -0.16 5.54 10.23
N TRP A 112 -0.05 5.08 8.97
CA TRP A 112 1.13 4.43 8.42
C TRP A 112 1.19 4.59 6.90
N ILE A 113 2.30 5.07 6.40
CA ILE A 113 2.54 5.27 4.97
C ILE A 113 3.63 4.30 4.51
N THR A 114 3.27 3.38 3.62
CA THR A 114 4.21 2.59 2.83
C THR A 114 4.36 3.23 1.46
N CYS A 115 5.54 3.77 1.16
CA CYS A 115 5.85 4.31 -0.15
C CYS A 115 6.57 3.26 -1.01
N SER A 116 6.01 3.00 -2.18
CA SER A 116 6.60 2.13 -3.19
C SER A 116 6.87 2.93 -4.47
N PRO A 117 7.96 3.73 -4.52
CA PRO A 117 8.26 4.58 -5.67
C PRO A 117 8.53 3.74 -6.92
N LYS A 118 8.22 4.29 -8.07
CA LYS A 118 8.44 3.64 -9.36
C LYS A 118 9.51 4.38 -10.14
N GLU A 119 10.38 3.65 -10.78
CA GLU A 119 11.46 4.24 -11.59
C GLU A 119 10.90 5.24 -12.60
N GLY A 120 11.56 6.39 -12.76
CA GLY A 120 11.12 7.48 -13.63
C GLY A 120 9.93 8.28 -13.10
N SER A 121 9.32 7.90 -11.96
CA SER A 121 8.23 8.69 -11.37
C SER A 121 8.74 9.87 -10.54
N ARG A 122 7.92 10.94 -10.53
CA ARG A 122 8.18 12.09 -9.67
C ARG A 122 7.47 11.93 -8.33
N VAL A 123 8.20 11.45 -7.33
CA VAL A 123 7.69 11.37 -5.95
C VAL A 123 7.64 12.79 -5.35
N VAL A 124 6.54 13.07 -4.63
CA VAL A 124 6.26 14.38 -4.00
C VAL A 124 6.13 14.30 -2.48
N ILE A 125 5.96 13.10 -1.91
CA ILE A 125 5.94 12.95 -0.46
C ILE A 125 7.35 13.12 0.11
N ALA A 126 7.43 13.72 1.31
CA ALA A 126 8.70 14.05 1.94
C ALA A 126 9.17 13.00 2.97
N PHE A 127 8.30 12.07 3.35
CA PHE A 127 8.54 11.05 4.38
C PHE A 127 7.60 9.86 4.17
N ALA A 128 8.05 8.67 4.58
CA ALA A 128 7.21 7.49 4.73
C ALA A 128 7.62 6.70 5.98
N ASP A 129 6.71 5.95 6.59
CA ASP A 129 7.06 5.02 7.67
C ASP A 129 7.86 3.85 7.11
N GLU A 130 7.49 3.41 5.92
CA GLU A 130 8.12 2.31 5.18
C GLU A 130 8.40 2.72 3.74
N LEU A 131 9.62 2.50 3.28
CA LEU A 131 10.01 2.53 1.88
C LEU A 131 10.11 1.09 1.38
N LYS A 132 9.23 0.68 0.47
CA LYS A 132 9.18 -0.68 -0.09
C LYS A 132 9.41 -0.64 -1.60
N ILE A 133 10.57 -1.08 -2.04
CA ILE A 133 10.98 -1.00 -3.45
C ILE A 133 10.88 -2.37 -4.11
N VAL A 134 10.14 -2.47 -5.21
CA VAL A 134 10.23 -3.61 -6.12
C VAL A 134 11.57 -3.55 -6.82
N TYR A 135 12.46 -4.51 -6.50
CA TYR A 135 13.84 -4.51 -6.97
C TYR A 135 13.95 -5.01 -8.40
N GLN A 136 14.55 -4.19 -9.25
CA GLN A 136 14.81 -4.46 -10.67
C GLN A 136 16.22 -4.00 -11.06
N HIS A 137 17.20 -4.14 -10.15
CA HIS A 137 18.61 -3.72 -10.29
C HIS A 137 18.83 -2.19 -10.43
N GLN A 138 17.80 -1.37 -10.12
CA GLN A 138 17.91 0.08 -10.06
C GLN A 138 18.70 0.54 -8.83
N ASP A 139 19.12 1.80 -8.82
CA ASP A 139 19.72 2.43 -7.65
C ASP A 139 18.66 2.67 -6.57
N VAL A 140 18.62 1.79 -5.57
CA VAL A 140 17.65 1.87 -4.47
C VAL A 140 18.09 2.82 -3.36
N GLU A 141 19.39 3.08 -3.23
CA GLU A 141 19.92 4.00 -2.22
C GLU A 141 19.49 5.44 -2.51
N GLN A 142 19.41 5.82 -3.79
CA GLN A 142 18.88 7.12 -4.20
C GLN A 142 17.45 7.36 -3.68
N TRP A 143 16.64 6.30 -3.62
CA TRP A 143 15.28 6.41 -3.07
C TRP A 143 15.29 6.56 -1.55
N ALA A 144 16.16 5.82 -0.84
CA ALA A 144 16.31 5.92 0.62
C ALA A 144 16.81 7.32 1.04
N GLU A 145 17.72 7.91 0.28
CA GLU A 145 18.17 9.29 0.50
C GLU A 145 17.07 10.33 0.26
N ARG A 146 16.26 10.10 -0.77
CA ARG A 146 15.21 11.04 -1.21
C ARG A 146 13.94 10.97 -0.36
N ILE A 147 13.59 9.79 0.15
CA ILE A 147 12.38 9.54 0.95
C ILE A 147 12.83 8.98 2.30
N PRO A 148 13.20 9.85 3.27
CA PRO A 148 13.52 9.40 4.61
C PRO A 148 12.42 8.50 5.17
N SER A 149 12.78 7.29 5.60
CA SER A 149 11.85 6.27 6.05
C SER A 149 12.40 5.51 7.23
N THR A 150 11.54 5.10 8.15
CA THR A 150 11.94 4.34 9.34
C THR A 150 12.32 2.90 8.98
N HIS A 151 11.64 2.33 7.99
CA HIS A 151 11.81 0.95 7.56
C HIS A 151 12.08 0.88 6.07
N LEU A 152 13.12 0.12 5.68
CA LEU A 152 13.55 -0.03 4.30
C LEU A 152 13.38 -1.49 3.85
N TYR A 153 12.59 -1.71 2.80
CA TYR A 153 12.28 -3.03 2.28
C TYR A 153 12.55 -3.14 0.79
N LEU A 154 13.17 -4.26 0.40
CA LEU A 154 13.28 -4.67 -1.00
C LEU A 154 12.37 -5.86 -1.26
N GLN A 155 11.61 -5.80 -2.33
CA GLN A 155 10.67 -6.81 -2.73
C GLN A 155 11.06 -7.40 -4.09
N PRO A 156 11.15 -8.72 -4.23
CA PRO A 156 11.35 -9.35 -5.52
C PRO A 156 10.20 -9.03 -6.49
N CYS A 157 10.53 -8.73 -7.74
CA CYS A 157 9.53 -8.50 -8.78
C CYS A 157 8.79 -9.81 -9.08
N SER A 158 7.51 -9.90 -8.71
CA SER A 158 6.67 -11.08 -8.91
C SER A 158 7.33 -12.40 -8.47
N CYS A 159 8.11 -12.39 -7.40
CA CYS A 159 8.86 -13.51 -6.84
C CYS A 159 9.95 -14.11 -7.76
N GLN A 160 10.31 -13.46 -8.87
CA GLN A 160 11.20 -14.03 -9.88
C GLN A 160 12.69 -13.84 -9.56
N ASN A 161 13.09 -12.74 -8.96
CA ASN A 161 14.48 -12.38 -8.68
C ASN A 161 14.83 -12.38 -7.19
N THR A 162 14.26 -13.32 -6.44
CA THR A 162 14.45 -13.38 -4.97
C THR A 162 15.90 -13.56 -4.56
N ALA A 163 16.70 -14.36 -5.31
CA ALA A 163 18.11 -14.56 -5.04
C ALA A 163 18.89 -13.24 -5.14
N ASP A 164 18.64 -12.43 -6.17
CA ASP A 164 19.32 -11.15 -6.38
C ASP A 164 18.99 -10.14 -5.27
N VAL A 165 17.73 -10.14 -4.81
CA VAL A 165 17.29 -9.30 -3.68
C VAL A 165 18.01 -9.72 -2.40
N ILE A 166 18.08 -11.02 -2.11
CA ILE A 166 18.80 -11.55 -0.94
C ILE A 166 20.28 -11.17 -1.01
N ASP A 167 20.92 -11.38 -2.15
CA ASP A 167 22.32 -11.01 -2.39
C ASP A 167 22.57 -9.51 -2.14
N TYR A 168 21.65 -8.66 -2.59
CA TYR A 168 21.74 -7.23 -2.36
C TYR A 168 21.64 -6.90 -0.86
N ILE A 169 20.62 -7.44 -0.17
CA ILE A 169 20.38 -7.20 1.26
C ILE A 169 21.57 -7.66 2.11
N LEU A 170 22.16 -8.81 1.82
CA LEU A 170 23.33 -9.32 2.55
C LEU A 170 24.55 -8.38 2.45
N ARG A 171 24.67 -7.60 1.37
CA ARG A 171 25.70 -6.57 1.21
C ARG A 171 25.28 -5.19 1.75
N HIS A 172 23.98 -4.98 1.97
CA HIS A 172 23.39 -3.70 2.44
C HIS A 172 22.40 -3.97 3.58
N PRO A 173 22.89 -4.29 4.81
CA PRO A 173 22.09 -4.86 5.89
C PRO A 173 21.09 -3.89 6.55
N HIS A 174 20.98 -2.67 6.09
CA HIS A 174 19.92 -1.73 6.46
C HIS A 174 18.62 -1.96 5.69
N TRP A 175 18.67 -2.76 4.61
CA TRP A 175 17.49 -3.22 3.87
C TRP A 175 16.95 -4.54 4.45
N HIS A 176 15.65 -4.70 4.42
CA HIS A 176 14.95 -5.92 4.81
C HIS A 176 14.25 -6.57 3.62
N LEU A 177 14.05 -7.86 3.67
CA LEU A 177 13.33 -8.59 2.64
C LEU A 177 11.83 -8.45 2.84
N SER A 178 11.11 -7.96 1.83
CA SER A 178 9.66 -8.07 1.71
C SER A 178 9.32 -9.16 0.70
N LEU A 179 8.60 -10.18 1.14
CA LEU A 179 8.02 -11.16 0.22
C LEU A 179 6.55 -10.82 -0.02
N GLN A 180 6.00 -11.33 -1.12
CA GLN A 180 4.55 -11.36 -1.35
C GLN A 180 4.01 -12.65 -0.74
N THR A 181 3.97 -12.73 0.61
CA THR A 181 3.66 -13.98 1.33
C THR A 181 2.29 -14.54 0.99
N HIS A 182 1.32 -13.67 0.67
CA HIS A 182 -0.01 -14.08 0.19
C HIS A 182 0.06 -14.99 -1.04
N LYS A 183 1.04 -14.80 -1.95
CA LYS A 183 1.23 -15.66 -3.13
C LYS A 183 1.81 -17.03 -2.78
N TYR A 184 2.57 -17.14 -1.66
CA TYR A 184 3.15 -18.41 -1.22
C TYR A 184 2.18 -19.30 -0.43
N ILE A 185 1.20 -18.69 0.23
CA ILE A 185 0.21 -19.40 1.06
C ILE A 185 -1.18 -19.41 0.42
N ASP A 186 -1.30 -18.94 -0.83
CA ASP A 186 -2.51 -18.96 -1.67
C ASP A 186 -3.73 -18.30 -0.99
N ILE A 187 -3.53 -17.08 -0.48
CA ILE A 187 -4.60 -16.22 0.04
C ILE A 187 -4.72 -14.93 -0.79
N ARG A 188 -5.84 -14.23 -0.60
CA ARG A 188 -6.04 -12.93 -1.26
C ARG A 188 -5.11 -11.89 -0.68
#